data_134ff5f341130fb3b870bad3e69b0b81
#
_entry.id   134ff5f341130fb3b870bad3e69b0b81
#
_cell.length_a   1.000
_cell.length_b   1.000
_cell.length_c   1.000
_cell.angle_alpha   90.00
_cell.angle_beta   90.00
_cell.angle_gamma   90.00
#
_symmetry.space_group_name_H-M   'P 1'
#
loop_
_entity.id
_entity.type
_entity.pdbx_description
1 polymer ?
#
loop_
_entity_poly.entity_id
_entity_poly.type
_entity_poly.pdbx_seq_one_letter_code
_entity_poly.pdbx_strand_id
1 'polypeptide(L)'
;MTPMMEQYLRIKAQHEDAILFYRLGDFYEMFFDDAKLVSRELELVLTGKDCGMDERAPMCGIPYHSSESYIGRLVAKGYKVVICEQTEDPATAKGLVNRDVVRIVTPGTIIETGLLDDSRNNYLCTVCVNGSRAGLCFADVSTSEVRGTFLSGEDLGQMII
;
A
#
# COMPACT_ATOMS: atom_id res chain seq x y z
N MET A 1 18.39 13.97 12.77
CA MET A 1 17.38 12.96 12.40
C MET A 1 17.87 11.58 12.83
N THR A 2 16.99 10.72 13.33
CA THR A 2 17.38 9.38 13.76
C THR A 2 17.60 8.43 12.56
N PRO A 3 18.48 7.40 12.68
CA PRO A 3 18.70 6.42 11.59
C PRO A 3 17.41 5.70 11.15
N MET A 4 16.48 5.46 12.07
CA MET A 4 15.18 4.86 11.77
C MET A 4 14.36 5.78 10.84
N MET A 5 14.33 7.07 11.10
CA MET A 5 13.60 8.02 10.26
C MET A 5 14.26 8.23 8.89
N GLU A 6 15.58 8.16 8.82
CA GLU A 6 16.30 8.16 7.53
C GLU A 6 15.94 6.93 6.68
N GLN A 7 15.84 5.75 7.32
CA GLN A 7 15.39 4.53 6.65
C GLN A 7 13.94 4.67 6.14
N TYR A 8 13.04 5.19 6.99
CA TYR A 8 11.65 5.45 6.61
C TYR A 8 11.54 6.35 5.38
N LEU A 9 12.19 7.52 5.40
CA LEU A 9 12.14 8.49 4.31
C LEU A 9 12.71 7.93 3.00
N ARG A 10 13.77 7.15 3.08
CA ARG A 10 14.35 6.49 1.90
C ARG A 10 13.38 5.50 1.25
N ILE A 11 12.65 4.71 2.06
CA ILE A 11 11.64 3.78 1.55
C ILE A 11 10.43 4.56 1.01
N LYS A 12 9.98 5.58 1.73
CA LYS A 12 8.85 6.42 1.30
C LYS A 12 9.12 7.12 -0.03
N ALA A 13 10.32 7.59 -0.28
CA ALA A 13 10.71 8.23 -1.53
C ALA A 13 10.60 7.30 -2.77
N GLN A 14 10.60 5.98 -2.57
CA GLN A 14 10.38 5.00 -3.64
C GLN A 14 8.89 4.69 -3.86
N HIS A 15 8.01 5.19 -2.97
CA HIS A 15 6.57 4.91 -2.96
C HIS A 15 5.78 6.17 -2.59
N GLU A 16 6.08 7.29 -3.23
CA GLU A 16 5.47 8.59 -2.93
C GLU A 16 3.94 8.59 -3.09
N ASP A 17 3.44 7.82 -4.05
CA ASP A 17 2.03 7.67 -4.41
C ASP A 17 1.24 6.69 -3.52
N ALA A 18 1.86 6.14 -2.48
CA ALA A 18 1.27 5.12 -1.62
C ALA A 18 1.43 5.46 -0.14
N ILE A 19 0.52 4.98 0.69
CA ILE A 19 0.60 5.07 2.15
C ILE A 19 1.58 4.01 2.65
N LEU A 20 2.62 4.41 3.39
CA LEU A 20 3.63 3.49 3.92
C LEU A 20 3.27 3.03 5.34
N PHE A 21 2.93 1.76 5.47
CA PHE A 21 2.78 1.05 6.75
C PHE A 21 4.14 0.50 7.17
N TYR A 22 4.79 1.20 8.08
CA TYR A 22 6.17 0.93 8.48
C TYR A 22 6.22 0.18 9.81
N ARG A 23 6.71 -1.07 9.82
CA ARG A 23 6.74 -1.91 11.00
C ARG A 23 7.71 -1.40 12.07
N LEU A 24 7.20 -1.16 13.28
CA LEU A 24 7.98 -0.81 14.47
C LEU A 24 7.46 -1.62 15.67
N GLY A 25 8.18 -2.67 16.02
CA GLY A 25 7.74 -3.61 17.06
C GLY A 25 6.37 -4.22 16.72
N ASP A 26 5.39 -4.03 17.58
CA ASP A 26 4.04 -4.59 17.41
C ASP A 26 3.07 -3.68 16.63
N PHE A 27 3.59 -2.59 16.05
CA PHE A 27 2.78 -1.63 15.31
C PHE A 27 3.25 -1.44 13.88
N TYR A 28 2.31 -1.08 13.00
CA TYR A 28 2.62 -0.29 11.82
C TYR A 28 2.43 1.17 12.16
N GLU A 29 3.49 1.95 12.00
CA GLU A 29 3.46 3.40 12.19
C GLU A 29 3.52 4.10 10.83
N MET A 30 2.73 5.14 10.69
CA MET A 30 2.73 6.07 9.56
C MET A 30 3.19 7.42 10.04
N PHE A 31 3.92 8.16 9.20
CA PHE A 31 4.51 9.45 9.55
C PHE A 31 4.12 10.53 8.55
N PHE A 32 4.29 11.79 8.96
CA PHE A 32 4.08 13.00 8.15
C PHE A 32 2.70 13.04 7.50
N ASP A 33 2.64 13.20 6.18
CA ASP A 33 1.38 13.33 5.44
C ASP A 33 0.59 12.03 5.39
N ASP A 34 1.28 10.87 5.36
CA ASP A 34 0.61 9.58 5.51
C ASP A 34 -0.11 9.49 6.86
N ALA A 35 0.52 9.93 7.94
CA ALA A 35 -0.11 9.91 9.26
C ALA A 35 -1.33 10.83 9.33
N LYS A 36 -1.25 12.03 8.79
CA LYS A 36 -2.38 12.98 8.74
C LYS A 36 -3.53 12.43 7.92
N LEU A 37 -3.21 11.83 6.76
CA LEU A 37 -4.20 11.21 5.89
C LEU A 37 -4.89 10.03 6.59
N VAL A 38 -4.11 9.05 7.06
CA VAL A 38 -4.64 7.83 7.68
C VAL A 38 -5.41 8.13 8.96
N SER A 39 -4.92 9.04 9.79
CA SER A 39 -5.62 9.51 11.00
C SER A 39 -7.02 10.01 10.67
N ARG A 40 -7.19 10.81 9.61
CA ARG A 40 -8.48 11.31 9.15
C ARG A 40 -9.36 10.22 8.56
N GLU A 41 -8.81 9.39 7.67
CA GLU A 41 -9.57 8.38 6.93
C GLU A 41 -10.03 7.21 7.79
N LEU A 42 -9.29 6.89 8.84
CA LEU A 42 -9.57 5.76 9.73
C LEU A 42 -9.96 6.18 11.15
N GLU A 43 -10.07 7.50 11.40
CA GLU A 43 -10.42 8.08 12.71
C GLU A 43 -9.44 7.66 13.81
N LEU A 44 -8.15 7.60 13.48
CA LEU A 44 -7.08 7.30 14.43
C LEU A 44 -6.56 8.56 15.10
N VAL A 45 -6.02 8.38 16.30
CA VAL A 45 -5.37 9.47 17.01
C VAL A 45 -4.08 9.88 16.29
N LEU A 46 -4.00 11.14 15.88
CA LEU A 46 -2.76 11.75 15.39
C LEU A 46 -1.94 12.21 16.59
N THR A 47 -0.71 11.73 16.66
CA THR A 47 0.27 12.10 17.70
C THR A 47 1.56 12.60 17.06
N GLY A 48 2.63 12.72 17.84
CA GLY A 48 3.95 13.08 17.32
C GLY A 48 5.03 12.18 17.90
N LYS A 49 6.01 11.81 17.08
CA LYS A 49 7.18 11.04 17.49
C LYS A 49 8.43 11.90 17.40
N ASP A 50 9.26 11.85 18.44
CA ASP A 50 10.59 12.45 18.38
C ASP A 50 11.48 11.63 17.47
N CYS A 51 11.96 12.26 16.42
CA CYS A 51 12.81 11.63 15.40
C CYS A 51 14.15 12.36 15.23
N GLY A 52 14.56 13.13 16.26
CA GLY A 52 15.78 13.92 16.23
C GLY A 52 15.74 15.05 15.20
N MET A 53 14.57 15.66 15.03
CA MET A 53 14.30 16.88 14.24
C MET A 53 13.88 17.99 15.20
N ASP A 54 13.83 19.24 14.73
CA ASP A 54 13.41 20.38 15.52
C ASP A 54 11.97 20.25 16.02
N GLU A 55 11.11 19.66 15.19
CA GLU A 55 9.72 19.35 15.54
C GLU A 55 9.49 17.84 15.55
N ARG A 56 8.52 17.40 16.37
CA ARG A 56 8.07 16.01 16.39
C ARG A 56 7.38 15.67 15.07
N ALA A 57 7.76 14.55 14.45
CA ALA A 57 7.09 14.05 13.26
C ALA A 57 5.65 13.67 13.57
N PRO A 58 4.64 14.19 12.85
CA PRO A 58 3.27 13.70 12.94
C PRO A 58 3.25 12.18 12.74
N MET A 59 2.54 11.46 13.59
CA MET A 59 2.51 10.00 13.58
C MET A 59 1.14 9.48 14.00
N CYS A 60 0.68 8.42 13.36
CA CYS A 60 -0.36 7.51 13.85
C CYS A 60 0.09 6.07 13.67
N GLY A 61 -0.55 5.15 14.39
CA GLY A 61 -0.16 3.74 14.33
C GLY A 61 -1.33 2.81 14.63
N ILE A 62 -1.21 1.59 14.14
CA ILE A 62 -2.15 0.50 14.36
C ILE A 62 -1.40 -0.77 14.78
N PRO A 63 -1.99 -1.66 15.60
CA PRO A 63 -1.40 -2.94 15.88
C PRO A 63 -1.26 -3.78 14.60
N TYR A 64 -0.10 -4.41 14.38
CA TYR A 64 0.16 -5.13 13.13
C TYR A 64 -0.79 -6.30 12.92
N HIS A 65 -1.17 -7.00 13.98
CA HIS A 65 -2.05 -8.17 13.92
C HIS A 65 -3.50 -7.84 13.52
N SER A 66 -3.91 -6.57 13.60
CA SER A 66 -5.24 -6.10 13.18
C SER A 66 -5.21 -5.25 11.91
N SER A 67 -4.06 -5.15 11.25
CA SER A 67 -3.83 -4.23 10.12
C SER A 67 -4.72 -4.50 8.91
N GLU A 68 -5.11 -5.76 8.66
CA GLU A 68 -5.89 -6.14 7.48
C GLU A 68 -7.19 -5.34 7.34
N SER A 69 -7.95 -5.16 8.43
CA SER A 69 -9.20 -4.39 8.41
C SER A 69 -8.97 -2.91 8.07
N TYR A 70 -7.87 -2.33 8.53
CA TYR A 70 -7.50 -0.95 8.24
C TYR A 70 -7.01 -0.78 6.81
N ILE A 71 -6.20 -1.73 6.32
CA ILE A 71 -5.74 -1.78 4.93
C ILE A 71 -6.95 -1.86 3.99
N GLY A 72 -7.90 -2.77 4.26
CA GLY A 72 -9.11 -2.92 3.46
C GLY A 72 -9.93 -1.64 3.36
N ARG A 73 -10.10 -0.92 4.48
CA ARG A 73 -10.82 0.37 4.50
C ARG A 73 -10.12 1.45 3.66
N LEU A 74 -8.79 1.52 3.67
CA LEU A 74 -8.03 2.46 2.86
C LEU A 74 -8.10 2.11 1.38
N VAL A 75 -7.90 0.83 1.06
CA VAL A 75 -7.91 0.34 -0.32
C VAL A 75 -9.31 0.46 -0.95
N ALA A 76 -10.39 0.22 -0.18
CA ALA A 76 -11.76 0.44 -0.62
C ALA A 76 -12.05 1.92 -0.95
N LYS A 77 -11.30 2.86 -0.36
CA LYS A 77 -11.33 4.29 -0.68
C LYS A 77 -10.41 4.69 -1.83
N GLY A 78 -9.75 3.71 -2.48
CA GLY A 78 -8.87 3.92 -3.63
C GLY A 78 -7.40 4.18 -3.29
N TYR A 79 -7.01 4.13 -2.01
CA TYR A 79 -5.61 4.32 -1.63
C TYR A 79 -4.77 3.08 -1.90
N LYS A 80 -3.52 3.31 -2.30
CA LYS A 80 -2.48 2.29 -2.36
C LYS A 80 -1.77 2.22 -1.01
N VAL A 81 -1.53 1.02 -0.51
CA VAL A 81 -0.84 0.76 0.76
C VAL A 81 0.40 -0.08 0.52
N VAL A 82 1.52 0.36 1.05
CA VAL A 82 2.81 -0.35 1.02
C VAL A 82 3.10 -0.88 2.41
N ILE A 83 3.33 -2.18 2.52
CA ILE A 83 3.66 -2.86 3.77
C ILE A 83 5.17 -3.04 3.84
N CYS A 84 5.77 -2.46 4.86
CA CYS A 84 7.20 -2.55 5.13
C CYS A 84 7.42 -3.31 6.45
N GLU A 85 8.06 -4.46 6.36
CA GLU A 85 8.32 -5.37 7.48
C GLU A 85 9.77 -5.34 7.95
N GLN A 86 9.98 -5.71 9.21
CA GLN A 86 11.29 -6.03 9.73
C GLN A 86 11.78 -7.34 9.11
N THR A 87 12.95 -7.33 8.47
CA THR A 87 13.52 -8.51 7.79
C THR A 87 14.51 -9.29 8.65
N GLU A 88 14.76 -8.80 9.87
CA GLU A 88 15.59 -9.46 10.87
C GLU A 88 14.96 -9.36 12.27
N ASP A 89 15.33 -10.28 13.13
CA ASP A 89 14.84 -10.27 14.52
C ASP A 89 15.46 -9.10 15.31
N PRO A 90 14.63 -8.18 15.83
CA PRO A 90 15.10 -7.05 16.64
C PRO A 90 15.97 -7.46 17.84
N ALA A 91 15.75 -8.67 18.39
CA ALA A 91 16.52 -9.17 19.54
C ALA A 91 17.98 -9.52 19.19
N THR A 92 18.24 -9.79 17.92
CA THR A 92 19.58 -10.20 17.44
C THR A 92 20.24 -9.12 16.59
N ALA A 93 19.51 -8.11 16.16
CA ALA A 93 20.01 -7.02 15.32
C ALA A 93 21.09 -6.20 16.02
N LYS A 94 22.22 -5.99 15.34
CA LYS A 94 23.31 -5.13 15.80
C LYS A 94 23.10 -3.72 15.24
N GLY A 95 22.23 -2.92 15.89
CA GLY A 95 21.96 -1.56 15.48
C GLY A 95 20.54 -1.36 14.96
N LEU A 96 20.39 -0.61 13.85
CA LEU A 96 19.09 -0.39 13.24
C LEU A 96 18.59 -1.66 12.57
N VAL A 97 17.42 -2.14 12.98
CA VAL A 97 16.72 -3.27 12.35
C VAL A 97 16.46 -2.99 10.88
N ASN A 98 16.84 -3.92 10.01
CA ASN A 98 16.58 -3.82 8.58
C ASN A 98 15.08 -4.01 8.30
N ARG A 99 14.60 -3.24 7.32
CA ARG A 99 13.22 -3.29 6.86
C ARG A 99 13.17 -3.25 5.36
N ASP A 100 12.20 -3.97 4.81
CA ASP A 100 12.00 -4.01 3.37
C ASP A 100 10.50 -4.01 3.03
N VAL A 101 10.17 -3.57 1.83
CA VAL A 101 8.82 -3.64 1.32
C VAL A 101 8.51 -5.07 0.92
N VAL A 102 7.54 -5.66 1.61
CA VAL A 102 7.14 -7.06 1.36
C VAL A 102 5.88 -7.17 0.54
N ARG A 103 5.07 -6.10 0.49
CA ARG A 103 3.79 -6.14 -0.20
C ARG A 103 3.31 -4.74 -0.58
N ILE A 104 2.65 -4.64 -1.73
CA ILE A 104 1.90 -3.46 -2.17
C ILE A 104 0.46 -3.88 -2.38
N VAL A 105 -0.48 -3.22 -1.70
CA VAL A 105 -1.91 -3.48 -1.79
C VAL A 105 -2.59 -2.34 -2.53
N THR A 106 -3.30 -2.67 -3.58
CA THR A 106 -4.10 -1.73 -4.37
C THR A 106 -5.53 -2.28 -4.54
N PRO A 107 -6.51 -1.46 -4.94
CA PRO A 107 -7.88 -1.93 -5.15
C PRO A 107 -8.00 -3.17 -6.05
N GLY A 108 -7.15 -3.27 -7.08
CA GLY A 108 -7.16 -4.41 -8.01
C GLY A 108 -6.35 -5.64 -7.59
N THR A 109 -5.57 -5.55 -6.49
CA THR A 109 -4.69 -6.64 -6.02
C THR A 109 -5.10 -7.24 -4.69
N ILE A 110 -6.30 -6.92 -4.22
CA ILE A 110 -6.88 -7.56 -3.02
C ILE A 110 -7.26 -8.98 -3.39
N ILE A 111 -6.65 -9.95 -2.72
CA ILE A 111 -6.93 -11.38 -2.88
C ILE A 111 -7.42 -12.03 -1.57
N GLU A 112 -7.34 -11.32 -0.46
CA GLU A 112 -7.82 -11.80 0.82
C GLU A 112 -9.36 -11.79 0.85
N THR A 113 -9.97 -12.94 1.12
CA THR A 113 -11.43 -13.09 1.19
C THR A 113 -12.08 -12.18 2.22
N GLY A 114 -11.39 -11.83 3.30
CA GLY A 114 -11.88 -10.90 4.32
C GLY A 114 -11.87 -9.42 3.91
N LEU A 115 -11.23 -9.06 2.79
CA LEU A 115 -11.17 -7.69 2.26
C LEU A 115 -11.99 -7.52 0.97
N LEU A 116 -12.47 -8.62 0.38
CA LEU A 116 -13.33 -8.61 -0.79
C LEU A 116 -14.77 -8.30 -0.34
N ASP A 117 -15.39 -7.34 -0.99
CA ASP A 117 -16.81 -7.09 -0.85
C ASP A 117 -17.56 -8.01 -1.84
N ASP A 118 -18.21 -9.05 -1.32
CA ASP A 118 -18.95 -10.03 -2.12
C ASP A 118 -20.09 -9.40 -2.96
N SER A 119 -20.46 -8.16 -2.65
CA SER A 119 -21.47 -7.40 -3.38
C SER A 119 -20.93 -6.58 -4.54
N ARG A 120 -19.60 -6.52 -4.70
CA ARG A 120 -18.93 -5.73 -5.75
C ARG A 120 -17.92 -6.55 -6.50
N ASN A 121 -17.84 -6.27 -7.80
CA ASN A 121 -16.80 -6.84 -8.63
C ASN A 121 -15.44 -6.25 -8.26
N ASN A 122 -14.42 -7.09 -8.20
CA ASN A 122 -13.04 -6.68 -7.99
C ASN A 122 -12.19 -7.10 -9.18
N TYR A 123 -11.99 -6.17 -10.11
CA TYR A 123 -11.32 -6.43 -11.38
C TYR A 123 -9.81 -6.23 -11.31
N LEU A 124 -9.07 -7.28 -11.66
CA LEU A 124 -7.67 -7.18 -12.06
C LEU A 124 -7.61 -6.99 -13.57
N CYS A 125 -7.01 -5.92 -14.04
CA CYS A 125 -6.81 -5.64 -15.45
C CYS A 125 -5.35 -5.86 -15.85
N THR A 126 -5.14 -6.61 -16.93
CA THR A 126 -3.82 -6.83 -17.52
C THR A 126 -3.83 -6.35 -18.96
N VAL A 127 -2.83 -5.57 -19.34
CA VAL A 127 -2.61 -5.08 -20.71
C VAL A 127 -1.29 -5.64 -21.22
N CYS A 128 -1.31 -6.26 -22.39
CA CYS A 128 -0.11 -6.73 -23.08
C CYS A 128 -0.03 -6.04 -24.45
N VAL A 129 1.01 -5.23 -24.66
CA VAL A 129 1.21 -4.48 -25.91
C VAL A 129 2.30 -5.15 -26.74
N ASN A 130 2.01 -5.39 -28.03
CA ASN A 130 2.95 -5.91 -29.00
C ASN A 130 2.82 -5.13 -30.33
N GLY A 131 3.73 -4.19 -30.55
CA GLY A 131 3.70 -3.28 -31.71
C GLY A 131 2.42 -2.43 -31.72
N SER A 132 1.62 -2.57 -32.79
CA SER A 132 0.34 -1.87 -32.95
C SER A 132 -0.87 -2.65 -32.42
N ARG A 133 -0.65 -3.73 -31.71
CA ARG A 133 -1.72 -4.57 -31.12
C ARG A 133 -1.58 -4.61 -29.61
N ALA A 134 -2.72 -4.69 -28.92
CA ALA A 134 -2.75 -4.98 -27.50
C ALA A 134 -3.79 -6.04 -27.18
N GLY A 135 -3.47 -6.88 -26.20
CA GLY A 135 -4.42 -7.73 -25.50
C GLY A 135 -4.80 -7.07 -24.18
N LEU A 136 -6.08 -7.03 -23.89
CA LEU A 136 -6.65 -6.56 -22.62
C LEU A 136 -7.39 -7.70 -21.97
N CYS A 137 -7.09 -7.99 -20.72
CA CYS A 137 -7.76 -9.02 -19.94
C CYS A 137 -8.25 -8.45 -18.61
N PHE A 138 -9.50 -8.73 -18.28
CA PHE A 138 -10.10 -8.43 -16.98
C PHE A 138 -10.40 -9.74 -16.26
N ALA A 139 -9.95 -9.88 -15.05
CA ALA A 139 -10.32 -10.97 -14.16
C ALA A 139 -11.06 -10.40 -12.94
N ASP A 140 -12.26 -10.86 -12.69
CA ASP A 140 -12.96 -10.58 -11.44
C ASP A 140 -12.53 -11.58 -10.39
N VAL A 141 -11.78 -11.10 -9.40
CA VAL A 141 -11.20 -11.94 -8.35
C VAL A 141 -12.28 -12.50 -7.41
N SER A 142 -13.43 -11.82 -7.28
CA SER A 142 -14.53 -12.24 -6.42
C SER A 142 -15.37 -13.38 -7.05
N THR A 143 -15.59 -13.32 -8.36
CA THR A 143 -16.43 -14.29 -9.09
C THR A 143 -15.64 -15.30 -9.91
N SER A 144 -14.32 -15.12 -10.03
CA SER A 144 -13.44 -15.90 -10.93
C SER A 144 -13.80 -15.78 -12.42
N GLU A 145 -14.55 -14.74 -12.80
CA GLU A 145 -14.86 -14.47 -14.20
C GLU A 145 -13.64 -13.84 -14.89
N VAL A 146 -13.31 -14.33 -16.09
CA VAL A 146 -12.21 -13.78 -16.90
C VAL A 146 -12.75 -13.40 -18.26
N ARG A 147 -12.49 -12.16 -18.68
CA ARG A 147 -12.83 -11.64 -20.01
C ARG A 147 -11.58 -11.06 -20.68
N GLY A 148 -11.44 -11.27 -21.98
CA GLY A 148 -10.33 -10.73 -22.75
C GLY A 148 -10.78 -10.20 -24.08
N THR A 149 -10.04 -9.20 -24.60
CA THR A 149 -10.23 -8.65 -25.95
C THR A 149 -8.90 -8.26 -26.56
N PHE A 150 -8.90 -8.12 -27.89
CA PHE A 150 -7.76 -7.58 -28.62
C PHE A 150 -8.11 -6.22 -29.19
N LEU A 151 -7.16 -5.32 -29.12
CA LEU A 151 -7.26 -3.94 -29.60
C LEU A 151 -6.22 -3.69 -30.69
N SER A 152 -6.59 -2.94 -31.70
CA SER A 152 -5.68 -2.44 -32.74
C SER A 152 -5.32 -0.96 -32.52
N GLY A 153 -4.23 -0.47 -33.10
CA GLY A 153 -3.53 0.75 -32.74
C GLY A 153 -4.35 2.05 -32.61
N GLU A 154 -5.49 2.17 -33.26
CA GLU A 154 -6.36 3.37 -33.15
C GLU A 154 -7.23 3.32 -31.88
N ASP A 155 -7.55 2.12 -31.38
CA ASP A 155 -8.42 1.93 -30.21
C ASP A 155 -7.66 2.04 -28.87
N LEU A 156 -6.32 1.86 -28.90
CA LEU A 156 -5.46 1.91 -27.70
C LEU A 156 -5.48 3.24 -26.97
N GLY A 157 -5.58 4.35 -27.73
CA GLY A 157 -5.58 5.70 -27.16
C GLY A 157 -6.89 6.10 -26.48
N GLN A 158 -7.99 5.42 -26.78
CA GLN A 158 -9.33 5.75 -26.25
C GLN A 158 -9.75 4.95 -25.01
N MET A 159 -9.03 3.87 -24.68
CA MET A 159 -9.40 2.96 -23.58
C MET A 159 -8.61 3.18 -22.26
N ILE A 160 -7.61 4.08 -22.24
CA ILE A 160 -6.78 4.35 -21.06
C ILE A 160 -7.12 5.72 -20.43
N ILE A 161 -8.30 6.22 -20.67
CA ILE A 161 -8.81 7.46 -20.05
C ILE A 161 -9.81 7.11 -18.94
#